data_f2ee5ed028bcc4e8145ee96f51939304
#
_entry.id   f2ee5ed028bcc4e8145ee96f51939304
#
_cell.length_a   1.000
_cell.length_b   1.000
_cell.length_c   1.000
_cell.angle_alpha   90.00
_cell.angle_beta   90.00
_cell.angle_gamma   90.00
#
_symmetry.space_group_name_H-M   'P 1'
#
loop_
_entity.id
_entity.type
_entity.pdbx_description
1 polymer ?
#
loop_
_entity_poly.entity_id
_entity_poly.type
_entity_poly.pdbx_seq_one_letter_code
_entity_poly.pdbx_strand_id
1 'polypeptide(L)'
;MDMITLNGSWARERAVERCRLHHGKQLVDSCKGESSHQNNPFVALCDNNADEDKGEVFGFNFVYSGNFYAQAEVTQHKKTRFLMGINPLDFEWLLEKGESFTCPEVVMVHSDEGIGKMSRTFHDLYRNNLIRGDIRIKDVRYSLITGKLLTLISILTSL
;
A
#
# COMPACT_ATOMS: atom_id res chain seq x y z
N MET A 1 3.66 -1.91 -18.89
CA MET A 1 3.28 -2.19 -17.50
C MET A 1 2.14 -1.29 -17.09
N ASP A 2 1.36 -1.71 -16.13
CA ASP A 2 0.32 -0.93 -15.49
C ASP A 2 0.74 -0.63 -14.05
N MET A 3 0.27 0.47 -13.51
CA MET A 3 0.44 0.86 -12.11
C MET A 3 -0.91 0.72 -11.41
N ILE A 4 -0.90 0.03 -10.27
CA ILE A 4 -2.06 -0.14 -9.38
C ILE A 4 -1.82 0.66 -8.12
N THR A 5 -2.78 1.48 -7.74
CA THR A 5 -2.81 2.26 -6.51
C THR A 5 -4.09 2.02 -5.74
N LEU A 6 -4.06 2.31 -4.45
CA LEU A 6 -5.21 2.22 -3.57
C LEU A 6 -5.57 3.62 -3.10
N ASN A 7 -6.74 4.08 -3.49
CA ASN A 7 -7.23 5.40 -3.12
C ASN A 7 -8.60 5.32 -2.45
N GLY A 8 -9.13 6.41 -1.99
CA GLY A 8 -10.48 6.40 -1.44
C GLY A 8 -10.88 7.67 -0.72
N SER A 9 -12.06 7.55 -0.13
CA SER A 9 -12.66 8.55 0.73
C SER A 9 -13.33 7.85 1.89
N TRP A 10 -13.85 8.60 2.85
CA TRP A 10 -14.65 8.04 3.94
C TRP A 10 -15.81 7.17 3.39
N ALA A 11 -15.94 5.96 3.91
CA ALA A 11 -16.84 4.90 3.47
C ALA A 11 -16.59 4.35 2.04
N ARG A 12 -15.46 4.66 1.44
CA ARG A 12 -15.00 4.14 0.14
C ARG A 12 -13.48 3.96 0.13
N GLU A 13 -12.96 3.36 1.18
CA GLU A 13 -11.53 3.15 1.37
C GLU A 13 -11.04 2.04 0.44
N ARG A 14 -9.75 2.16 0.04
CA ARG A 14 -9.01 1.16 -0.76
C ARG A 14 -9.66 0.79 -2.09
N ALA A 15 -10.25 1.79 -2.76
CA ALA A 15 -10.64 1.60 -4.15
C ALA A 15 -9.38 1.34 -5.00
N VAL A 16 -9.41 0.24 -5.75
CA VAL A 16 -8.31 -0.12 -6.64
C VAL A 16 -8.40 0.71 -7.90
N GLU A 17 -7.34 1.44 -8.21
CA GLU A 17 -7.17 2.13 -9.48
C GLU A 17 -6.01 1.50 -10.25
N ARG A 18 -6.23 1.18 -11.51
CA ARG A 18 -5.22 0.62 -12.41
C ARG A 18 -5.09 1.52 -13.63
N CYS A 19 -3.91 2.04 -13.84
CA CYS A 19 -3.59 2.89 -14.98
C CYS A 19 -2.40 2.35 -15.77
N ARG A 20 -2.45 2.49 -17.09
CA ARG A 20 -1.31 2.15 -17.94
C ARG A 20 -0.20 3.18 -17.77
N LEU A 21 1.02 2.71 -17.56
CA LEU A 21 2.19 3.57 -17.54
C LEU A 21 2.46 4.13 -18.96
N HIS A 22 2.66 5.42 -19.03
CA HIS A 22 3.07 6.14 -20.22
C HIS A 22 4.43 6.79 -20.03
N HIS A 23 5.02 7.31 -21.08
CA HIS A 23 6.29 8.03 -21.02
C HIS A 23 6.24 9.18 -20.00
N GLY A 24 7.28 9.27 -19.19
CA GLY A 24 7.38 10.26 -18.12
C GLY A 24 7.03 9.67 -16.75
N LYS A 25 6.61 10.53 -15.84
CA LYS A 25 6.39 10.19 -14.43
C LYS A 25 4.90 10.09 -14.12
N GLN A 26 4.53 9.00 -13.46
CA GLN A 26 3.25 8.84 -12.77
C GLN A 26 3.53 8.71 -11.29
N LEU A 27 2.79 9.42 -10.47
CA LEU A 27 3.04 9.47 -9.03
C LEU A 27 1.75 9.31 -8.22
N VAL A 28 1.91 8.81 -7.00
CA VAL A 28 0.92 8.87 -5.92
C VAL A 28 1.63 9.29 -4.66
N ASP A 29 1.03 10.20 -3.89
CA ASP A 29 1.65 10.75 -2.70
C ASP A 29 0.65 11.13 -1.62
N SER A 30 1.15 11.49 -0.46
CA SER A 30 0.42 12.16 0.60
C SER A 30 1.26 13.30 1.17
N CYS A 31 0.63 14.48 1.33
CA CYS A 31 1.22 15.70 1.92
C CYS A 31 0.37 16.20 3.10
N LYS A 32 -0.35 15.32 3.81
CA LYS A 32 -1.31 15.70 4.85
C LYS A 32 -0.79 15.54 6.28
N GLY A 33 0.50 15.30 6.44
CA GLY A 33 1.12 14.97 7.72
C GLY A 33 1.05 13.47 8.05
N GLU A 34 0.17 12.73 7.39
CA GLU A 34 -0.01 11.29 7.57
C GLU A 34 -0.37 10.60 6.25
N SER A 35 -0.14 9.29 6.18
CA SER A 35 -0.75 8.45 5.16
C SER A 35 -2.25 8.32 5.47
N SER A 36 -3.08 8.62 4.48
CA SER A 36 -4.53 8.69 4.66
C SER A 36 -5.27 7.65 3.83
N HIS A 37 -6.59 7.56 4.04
CA HIS A 37 -7.46 6.76 3.18
C HIS A 37 -7.54 7.27 1.72
N GLN A 38 -7.13 8.52 1.46
CA GLN A 38 -7.13 9.06 0.10
C GLN A 38 -6.11 8.39 -0.80
N ASN A 39 -4.87 8.23 -0.29
CA ASN A 39 -3.81 7.52 -0.98
C ASN A 39 -3.10 6.63 0.02
N ASN A 40 -3.15 5.33 -0.22
CA ASN A 40 -2.43 4.37 0.62
C ASN A 40 -0.96 4.29 0.22
N PRO A 41 -0.02 4.08 1.16
CA PRO A 41 1.40 3.94 0.87
C PRO A 41 1.72 2.57 0.25
N PHE A 42 0.98 2.23 -0.80
CA PHE A 42 1.07 0.99 -1.55
C PHE A 42 0.99 1.26 -3.05
N VAL A 43 1.87 0.61 -3.81
CA VAL A 43 1.85 0.62 -5.27
C VAL A 43 2.14 -0.79 -5.76
N ALA A 44 1.47 -1.22 -6.82
CA ALA A 44 1.93 -2.38 -7.57
C ALA A 44 2.18 -1.99 -9.03
N LEU A 45 3.24 -2.57 -9.60
CA LEU A 45 3.55 -2.51 -11.03
C LEU A 45 3.31 -3.89 -11.60
N CYS A 46 2.55 -4.00 -12.66
CA CYS A 46 2.22 -5.30 -13.23
C CYS A 46 2.23 -5.29 -14.76
N ASP A 47 2.29 -6.47 -15.32
CA ASP A 47 2.09 -6.65 -16.76
C ASP A 47 0.69 -6.20 -17.17
N ASN A 48 0.57 -5.72 -18.41
CA ASN A 48 -0.70 -5.20 -18.93
C ASN A 48 -1.83 -6.23 -18.88
N ASN A 49 -1.50 -7.51 -18.95
CA ASN A 49 -2.44 -8.63 -18.96
C ASN A 49 -2.44 -9.40 -17.64
N ALA A 50 -1.77 -8.86 -16.60
CA ALA A 50 -1.79 -9.48 -15.28
C ALA A 50 -3.20 -9.40 -14.67
N ASP A 51 -3.63 -10.52 -14.12
CA ASP A 51 -4.88 -10.66 -13.39
C ASP A 51 -4.63 -11.29 -12.00
N GLU A 52 -5.65 -11.83 -11.38
CA GLU A 52 -5.55 -12.42 -10.04
C GLU A 52 -4.61 -13.64 -10.02
N ASP A 53 -4.60 -14.44 -11.09
CA ASP A 53 -3.98 -15.77 -11.12
C ASP A 53 -2.74 -15.85 -12.02
N LYS A 54 -2.45 -14.82 -12.82
CA LYS A 54 -1.32 -14.83 -13.78
C LYS A 54 -0.75 -13.45 -14.05
N GLY A 55 0.48 -13.44 -14.55
CA GLY A 55 1.24 -12.26 -14.96
C GLY A 55 2.23 -11.81 -13.91
N GLU A 56 3.24 -11.10 -14.35
CA GLU A 56 4.29 -10.57 -13.50
C GLU A 56 3.80 -9.33 -12.73
N VAL A 57 4.02 -9.33 -11.43
CA VAL A 57 3.59 -8.26 -10.52
C VAL A 57 4.70 -7.96 -9.51
N PHE A 58 4.99 -6.68 -9.33
CA PHE A 58 5.87 -6.15 -8.29
C PHE A 58 5.03 -5.28 -7.35
N GLY A 59 4.81 -5.73 -6.13
CA GLY A 59 4.12 -4.96 -5.09
C GLY A 59 5.10 -4.23 -4.18
N PHE A 60 4.82 -2.99 -3.84
CA PHE A 60 5.63 -2.15 -2.94
C PHE A 60 4.75 -1.60 -1.83
N ASN A 61 5.18 -1.79 -0.59
CA ASN A 61 4.52 -1.24 0.58
C ASN A 61 5.51 -0.46 1.43
N PHE A 62 5.20 0.81 1.68
CA PHE A 62 6.03 1.68 2.50
C PHE A 62 5.63 1.55 3.97
N VAL A 63 6.58 1.16 4.82
CA VAL A 63 6.36 0.95 6.27
C VAL A 63 6.52 2.27 7.00
N TYR A 64 5.60 3.19 6.74
CA TYR A 64 5.61 4.53 7.30
C TYR A 64 4.21 5.12 7.32
N SER A 65 3.86 5.81 8.40
CA SER A 65 2.53 6.42 8.58
C SER A 65 2.47 7.91 8.26
N GLY A 66 3.59 8.53 7.92
CA GLY A 66 3.67 9.95 7.56
C GLY A 66 3.45 10.23 6.07
N ASN A 67 3.88 11.41 5.63
CA ASN A 67 3.84 11.79 4.22
C ASN A 67 4.73 10.89 3.37
N PHE A 68 4.19 10.32 2.32
CA PHE A 68 4.93 9.45 1.42
C PHE A 68 4.86 9.94 -0.03
N TYR A 69 5.82 9.48 -0.81
CA TYR A 69 5.93 9.74 -2.23
C TYR A 69 6.29 8.44 -2.95
N ALA A 70 5.54 8.08 -3.97
CA ALA A 70 5.81 6.94 -4.82
C ALA A 70 5.68 7.34 -6.29
N GLN A 71 6.68 7.01 -7.10
CA GLN A 71 6.77 7.41 -8.49
C GLN A 71 7.21 6.24 -9.37
N ALA A 72 6.47 5.99 -10.42
CA ALA A 72 6.89 5.16 -11.55
C ALA A 72 7.24 6.08 -12.73
N GLU A 73 8.41 5.88 -13.33
CA GLU A 73 8.88 6.64 -14.48
C GLU A 73 9.21 5.69 -15.64
N VAL A 74 8.60 5.96 -16.79
CA VAL A 74 8.99 5.30 -18.04
C VAL A 74 9.98 6.17 -18.77
N THR A 75 11.23 5.69 -18.87
CA THR A 75 12.32 6.42 -19.48
C THR A 75 12.22 6.40 -21.03
N GLN A 76 13.02 7.23 -21.69
CA GLN A 76 13.16 7.26 -23.15
C GLN A 76 13.57 5.89 -23.76
N HIS A 77 14.21 5.03 -22.98
CA HIS A 77 14.59 3.69 -23.38
C HIS A 77 13.53 2.63 -23.05
N LYS A 78 12.31 3.05 -22.73
CA LYS A 78 11.18 2.17 -22.34
C LYS A 78 11.47 1.31 -21.10
N LYS A 79 12.40 1.75 -20.25
CA LYS A 79 12.66 1.12 -18.96
C LYS A 79 11.81 1.80 -17.90
N THR A 80 11.20 1.00 -17.03
CA THR A 80 10.44 1.50 -15.86
C THR A 80 11.39 1.63 -14.67
N ARG A 81 11.41 2.81 -14.05
CA ARG A 81 12.09 3.08 -12.79
C ARG A 81 11.05 3.38 -11.73
N PHE A 82 11.16 2.72 -10.59
CA PHE A 82 10.30 2.98 -9.44
C PHE A 82 11.09 3.59 -8.30
N LEU A 83 10.46 4.52 -7.58
CA LEU A 83 10.99 5.18 -6.40
C LEU A 83 9.87 5.34 -5.38
N MET A 84 10.16 5.04 -4.12
CA MET A 84 9.24 5.21 -3.00
C MET A 84 10.00 5.65 -1.75
N GLY A 85 9.42 6.57 -0.98
CA GLY A 85 10.04 7.06 0.23
C GLY A 85 9.22 8.16 0.91
N ILE A 86 9.85 8.87 1.84
CA ILE A 86 9.27 10.05 2.49
C ILE A 86 9.02 11.13 1.43
N ASN A 87 7.87 11.80 1.51
CA ASN A 87 7.59 12.92 0.62
C ASN A 87 8.57 14.07 0.88
N PRO A 88 9.27 14.57 -0.16
CA PRO A 88 10.22 15.65 0.02
C PRO A 88 9.58 17.02 0.32
N LEU A 89 8.25 17.15 0.17
CA LEU A 89 7.55 18.38 0.50
C LEU A 89 7.60 18.62 2.00
N ASP A 90 8.11 19.77 2.41
CA ASP A 90 8.26 20.22 3.81
C ASP A 90 9.03 19.21 4.69
N PHE A 91 9.93 18.41 4.09
CA PHE A 91 10.79 17.49 4.82
C PHE A 91 12.25 17.89 4.67
N GLU A 92 12.86 18.26 5.79
CA GLU A 92 14.28 18.53 5.92
C GLU A 92 14.83 17.80 7.13
N TRP A 93 16.05 17.30 7.01
CA TRP A 93 16.75 16.64 8.11
C TRP A 93 18.20 17.10 8.15
N LEU A 94 18.58 17.79 9.23
CA LEU A 94 19.97 18.14 9.45
C LEU A 94 20.73 16.91 9.94
N LEU A 95 21.72 16.48 9.18
CA LEU A 95 22.59 15.36 9.52
C LEU A 95 23.98 15.92 9.89
N GLU A 96 24.33 15.90 11.16
CA GLU A 96 25.62 16.36 11.63
C GLU A 96 26.71 15.30 11.44
N LYS A 97 27.97 15.71 11.59
CA LYS A 97 29.10 14.79 11.42
C LYS A 97 29.08 13.67 12.47
N GLY A 98 28.97 12.44 11.98
CA GLY A 98 28.93 11.23 12.82
C GLY A 98 27.51 10.75 13.16
N GLU A 99 26.49 11.48 12.75
CA GLU A 99 25.10 11.04 12.87
C GLU A 99 24.66 10.18 11.69
N SER A 100 23.56 9.43 11.89
CA SER A 100 22.93 8.63 10.85
C SER A 100 21.43 8.85 10.86
N PHE A 101 20.82 8.86 9.69
CA PHE A 101 19.37 8.86 9.52
C PHE A 101 18.92 7.51 8.97
N THR A 102 18.00 6.84 9.67
CA THR A 102 17.42 5.59 9.20
C THR A 102 16.14 5.88 8.42
N CYS A 103 16.18 5.65 7.11
CA CYS A 103 15.00 5.78 6.28
C CYS A 103 13.96 4.70 6.62
N PRO A 104 12.66 5.02 6.55
CA PRO A 104 11.62 4.00 6.62
C PRO A 104 11.77 2.95 5.52
N GLU A 105 11.36 1.72 5.84
CA GLU A 105 11.51 0.57 4.95
C GLU A 105 10.46 0.55 3.84
N VAL A 106 10.86 0.11 2.67
CA VAL A 106 9.96 -0.30 1.58
C VAL A 106 10.05 -1.80 1.43
N VAL A 107 8.94 -2.47 1.62
CA VAL A 107 8.85 -3.92 1.40
C VAL A 107 8.43 -4.15 -0.04
N MET A 108 9.22 -4.95 -0.76
CA MET A 108 8.92 -5.35 -2.13
C MET A 108 8.58 -6.84 -2.19
N VAL A 109 7.53 -7.18 -2.93
CA VAL A 109 7.13 -8.55 -3.26
C VAL A 109 7.08 -8.68 -4.77
N HIS A 110 7.66 -9.75 -5.28
CA HIS A 110 7.55 -10.15 -6.68
C HIS A 110 6.69 -11.41 -6.80
N SER A 111 5.87 -11.47 -7.83
CA SER A 111 5.07 -12.63 -8.20
C SER A 111 4.98 -12.75 -9.71
N ASP A 112 5.11 -13.96 -10.21
CA ASP A 112 4.83 -14.37 -11.61
C ASP A 112 3.48 -15.10 -11.73
N GLU A 113 2.80 -15.31 -10.59
CA GLU A 113 1.49 -15.95 -10.45
C GLU A 113 0.37 -14.92 -10.15
N GLY A 114 0.49 -13.70 -10.70
CA GLY A 114 -0.56 -12.67 -10.60
C GLY A 114 -0.64 -11.92 -9.29
N ILE A 115 -1.68 -11.09 -9.21
CA ILE A 115 -1.94 -10.16 -8.09
C ILE A 115 -2.29 -10.92 -6.81
N GLY A 116 -3.04 -12.02 -6.92
CA GLY A 116 -3.45 -12.81 -5.77
C GLY A 116 -2.28 -13.45 -5.03
N LYS A 117 -1.28 -13.96 -5.74
CA LYS A 117 -0.07 -14.49 -5.12
C LYS A 117 0.73 -13.39 -4.43
N MET A 118 0.91 -12.25 -5.07
CA MET A 118 1.57 -11.08 -4.50
C MET A 118 0.85 -10.66 -3.19
N SER A 119 -0.47 -10.58 -3.19
CA SER A 119 -1.28 -10.24 -2.02
C SER A 119 -1.11 -11.27 -0.88
N ARG A 120 -1.19 -12.57 -1.17
CA ARG A 120 -0.98 -13.64 -0.18
C ARG A 120 0.42 -13.57 0.43
N THR A 121 1.44 -13.28 -0.36
CA THR A 121 2.82 -13.12 0.12
C THR A 121 2.95 -11.94 1.10
N PHE A 122 2.29 -10.80 0.83
CA PHE A 122 2.22 -9.72 1.82
C PHE A 122 1.49 -10.12 3.09
N HIS A 123 0.38 -10.88 2.99
CA HIS A 123 -0.34 -11.36 4.17
C HIS A 123 0.53 -12.27 5.04
N ASP A 124 1.31 -13.14 4.44
CA ASP A 124 2.24 -14.03 5.17
C ASP A 124 3.36 -13.23 5.83
N LEU A 125 3.90 -12.23 5.14
CA LEU A 125 4.86 -11.31 5.72
C LEU A 125 4.29 -10.59 6.96
N TYR A 126 3.08 -10.04 6.84
CA TYR A 126 2.46 -9.32 7.96
C TYR A 126 2.18 -10.24 9.14
N ARG A 127 1.68 -11.45 8.90
CA ARG A 127 1.43 -12.44 9.95
C ARG A 127 2.73 -12.86 10.65
N ASN A 128 3.78 -13.08 9.89
CA ASN A 128 5.01 -13.65 10.41
C ASN A 128 5.96 -12.62 11.01
N ASN A 129 6.00 -11.41 10.46
CA ASN A 129 7.02 -10.42 10.77
C ASN A 129 6.49 -9.14 11.41
N LEU A 130 5.26 -8.72 11.08
CA LEU A 130 4.71 -7.46 11.55
C LEU A 130 3.87 -7.64 12.82
N ILE A 131 2.98 -8.62 12.85
CA ILE A 131 2.11 -8.88 14.00
C ILE A 131 2.95 -9.45 15.15
N ARG A 132 2.85 -8.80 16.31
CA ARG A 132 3.57 -9.20 17.55
C ARG A 132 2.58 -9.62 18.61
N GLY A 133 3.06 -10.44 19.58
CA GLY A 133 2.29 -10.89 20.73
C GLY A 133 1.42 -12.12 20.45
N ASP A 134 0.57 -12.45 21.44
CA ASP A 134 -0.27 -13.67 21.45
C ASP A 134 -1.31 -13.73 20.35
N ILE A 135 -1.65 -12.59 19.72
CA ILE A 135 -2.64 -12.48 18.64
C ILE A 135 -2.13 -13.08 17.33
N ARG A 136 -0.83 -13.28 17.20
CA ARG A 136 -0.19 -13.83 15.99
C ARG A 136 -0.75 -15.20 15.58
N ILE A 137 -1.20 -16.00 16.55
CA ILE A 137 -1.58 -17.41 16.37
C ILE A 137 -3.08 -17.64 16.70
N LYS A 138 -3.76 -16.67 17.29
CA LYS A 138 -5.17 -16.80 17.70
C LYS A 138 -6.09 -16.23 16.63
N ASP A 139 -7.25 -16.89 16.44
CA ASP A 139 -8.33 -16.33 15.64
C ASP A 139 -8.76 -14.99 16.20
N VAL A 140 -8.62 -13.94 15.39
CA VAL A 140 -9.03 -12.58 15.75
C VAL A 140 -10.51 -12.42 15.47
N ARG A 141 -11.30 -12.06 16.49
CA ARG A 141 -12.69 -11.66 16.28
C ARG A 141 -12.72 -10.31 15.55
N TYR A 142 -13.32 -10.29 14.39
CA TYR A 142 -13.58 -9.05 13.67
C TYR A 142 -14.73 -8.31 14.36
N SER A 143 -14.46 -7.10 14.86
CA SER A 143 -15.50 -6.14 15.24
C SER A 143 -15.75 -5.21 14.07
N LEU A 144 -16.87 -5.40 13.38
CA LEU A 144 -17.32 -4.47 12.35
C LEU A 144 -18.19 -3.39 13.01
N ILE A 145 -17.65 -2.20 13.19
CA ILE A 145 -18.40 -1.06 13.71
C ILE A 145 -19.03 -0.34 12.52
N THR A 146 -20.24 -0.74 12.14
CA THR A 146 -21.06 0.04 11.22
C THR A 146 -22.34 0.46 11.93
N GLY A 147 -22.71 1.73 11.82
CA GLY A 147 -23.91 2.26 12.47
C GLY A 147 -25.22 1.52 12.10
N LYS A 148 -25.28 0.90 10.92
CA LYS A 148 -26.38 0.08 10.46
C LYS A 148 -26.43 -1.30 11.10
N LEU A 149 -25.28 -1.91 11.39
CA LEU A 149 -25.22 -3.23 12.01
C LEU A 149 -25.64 -3.22 13.47
N LEU A 150 -25.29 -2.15 14.20
CA LEU A 150 -25.71 -1.93 15.58
C LEU A 150 -27.23 -1.81 15.68
N THR A 151 -27.88 -1.15 14.72
CA THR A 151 -29.34 -1.03 14.67
C THR A 151 -30.02 -2.38 14.41
N LEU A 152 -29.44 -3.21 13.55
CA LEU A 152 -29.95 -4.56 13.27
C LEU A 152 -29.79 -5.51 14.47
N ILE A 153 -28.67 -5.45 15.17
CA ILE A 153 -28.43 -6.28 16.37
C ILE A 153 -29.36 -5.86 17.51
N SER A 154 -29.60 -4.56 17.70
CA SER A 154 -30.54 -4.08 18.74
C SER A 154 -31.99 -4.50 18.46
N ILE A 155 -32.40 -4.60 17.19
CA ILE A 155 -33.74 -5.08 16.80
C ILE A 155 -33.86 -6.59 17.03
N LEU A 156 -32.81 -7.38 16.78
CA LEU A 156 -32.83 -8.83 16.98
C LEU A 156 -32.73 -9.26 18.45
N THR A 157 -32.22 -8.41 19.32
CA THR A 157 -32.14 -8.68 20.78
C THR A 157 -33.37 -8.18 21.55
N SER A 158 -34.28 -7.48 20.89
CA SER A 158 -35.55 -6.97 21.48
C SER A 158 -36.78 -7.79 21.05
N LEU A 159 -36.59 -8.89 20.32
CA LEU A 159 -37.61 -9.94 20.01
C LEU A 159 -37.34 -11.20 20.83
#